data_7aebfad8caed043f18f637c051da69ae
#
_entry.id   7aebfad8caed043f18f637c051da69ae
#
_cell.length_a   1.000
_cell.length_b   1.000
_cell.length_c   1.000
_cell.angle_alpha   90.00
_cell.angle_beta   90.00
_cell.angle_gamma   90.00
#
_symmetry.space_group_name_H-M   'P 1'
#
loop_
_entity.id
_entity.type
_entity.pdbx_description
1 polymer ?
#
loop_
_entity_poly.entity_id
_entity_poly.type
_entity_poly.pdbx_seq_one_letter_code
_entity_poly.pdbx_strand_id
1 'polypeptide(L)'
;MTEQERPYEVSGAGEERPPLGPLSRIFGIIVSPTETFADIARHPSWAFILIVTIALSSASIFLLQFRVPNFEARYKEFIRQQIEETLEKQGAAKPPQEALDRQVEMQARFFRFFVLLPVAVIPIVALFLAGVFFLGLLLLQAETTFKKTFSVVSWSYGVTSSVGALLGILVLSLRDPELLDPTNPESWVVTNLGAMLGLSPERTHPALFAFSTSLDIFTIWFLILASIGFSAISRKLSVRKSAILVFALWGVWVVGKTAWYAFVMR
;
A
#
# COMPACT_ATOMS: atom_id res chain seq x y z
N MET A 1 18.24 39.04 -60.62
CA MET A 1 18.02 37.67 -60.08
C MET A 1 17.91 37.85 -58.56
N THR A 2 16.72 37.98 -58.09
CA THR A 2 16.39 38.19 -56.67
C THR A 2 16.15 36.81 -56.03
N GLU A 3 17.03 36.43 -55.12
CA GLU A 3 16.96 35.24 -54.33
C GLU A 3 15.82 35.42 -53.30
N GLN A 4 14.74 34.66 -53.47
CA GLN A 4 13.56 34.68 -52.64
C GLN A 4 13.90 33.91 -51.36
N GLU A 5 14.13 34.62 -50.27
CA GLU A 5 14.21 34.00 -48.92
C GLU A 5 12.89 33.30 -48.62
N ARG A 6 12.92 32.00 -48.53
CA ARG A 6 11.82 31.20 -47.98
C ARG A 6 11.77 31.43 -46.49
N PRO A 7 10.59 31.78 -45.94
CA PRO A 7 10.47 31.85 -44.48
C PRO A 7 10.74 30.48 -43.87
N TYR A 8 11.65 30.40 -42.92
CA TYR A 8 11.82 29.23 -42.07
C TYR A 8 10.50 29.03 -41.32
N GLU A 9 9.72 28.02 -41.75
CA GLU A 9 8.64 27.52 -40.93
C GLU A 9 9.26 26.93 -39.66
N VAL A 10 9.09 27.63 -38.55
CA VAL A 10 9.37 27.09 -37.21
C VAL A 10 8.31 26.00 -36.96
N SER A 11 8.57 24.83 -37.51
CA SER A 11 7.85 23.59 -37.18
C SER A 11 8.24 23.20 -35.77
N GLY A 12 7.49 23.70 -34.79
CA GLY A 12 7.79 23.52 -33.37
C GLY A 12 6.64 23.91 -32.46
N ALA A 13 5.40 23.93 -32.96
CA ALA A 13 4.25 23.79 -32.08
C ALA A 13 4.34 22.38 -31.50
N GLY A 14 4.71 22.26 -30.21
CA GLY A 14 4.91 21.00 -29.53
C GLY A 14 3.68 20.11 -29.72
N GLU A 15 3.83 19.07 -30.54
CA GLU A 15 2.84 18.00 -30.64
C GLU A 15 2.57 17.52 -29.22
N GLU A 16 1.41 17.85 -28.69
CA GLU A 16 0.94 17.30 -27.42
C GLU A 16 0.83 15.80 -27.63
N ARG A 17 1.82 15.06 -27.10
CA ARG A 17 1.80 13.60 -27.16
C ARG A 17 0.50 13.13 -26.52
N PRO A 18 -0.25 12.25 -27.18
CA PRO A 18 -1.48 11.72 -26.60
C PRO A 18 -1.19 11.05 -25.25
N PRO A 19 -2.13 11.11 -24.29
CA PRO A 19 -1.95 10.52 -22.97
C PRO A 19 -1.65 9.03 -23.08
N LEU A 20 -0.74 8.54 -22.25
CA LEU A 20 -0.47 7.11 -22.15
C LEU A 20 -1.72 6.36 -21.69
N GLY A 21 -2.01 5.22 -22.34
CA GLY A 21 -3.07 4.33 -21.92
C GLY A 21 -2.83 3.77 -20.50
N PRO A 22 -3.89 3.37 -19.79
CA PRO A 22 -3.77 2.91 -18.41
C PRO A 22 -2.80 1.72 -18.22
N LEU A 23 -2.82 0.75 -19.13
CA LEU A 23 -1.89 -0.40 -19.08
C LEU A 23 -0.45 0.05 -19.35
N SER A 24 -0.24 0.94 -20.32
CA SER A 24 1.09 1.51 -20.60
C SER A 24 1.65 2.24 -19.38
N ARG A 25 0.80 2.91 -18.58
CA ARG A 25 1.22 3.53 -17.32
C ARG A 25 1.65 2.52 -16.27
N ILE A 26 0.97 1.36 -16.13
CA ILE A 26 1.40 0.30 -15.20
C ILE A 26 2.83 -0.15 -15.54
N PHE A 27 3.05 -0.55 -16.79
CA PHE A 27 4.39 -0.99 -17.23
C PHE A 27 5.42 0.15 -17.18
N GLY A 28 5.00 1.34 -17.60
CA GLY A 28 5.87 2.52 -17.62
C GLY A 28 6.35 2.93 -16.22
N ILE A 29 5.55 2.81 -15.17
CA ILE A 29 5.97 3.11 -13.79
C ILE A 29 7.06 2.14 -13.32
N ILE A 30 7.03 0.89 -13.80
CA ILE A 30 8.04 -0.12 -13.44
C ILE A 30 9.35 0.12 -14.21
N VAL A 31 9.27 0.45 -15.51
CA VAL A 31 10.43 0.48 -16.42
C VAL A 31 11.01 1.89 -16.60
N SER A 32 10.15 2.91 -16.72
CA SER A 32 10.50 4.32 -16.95
C SER A 32 9.61 5.26 -16.13
N PRO A 33 9.75 5.25 -14.79
CA PRO A 33 8.85 5.98 -13.89
C PRO A 33 8.85 7.50 -14.14
N THR A 34 10.00 8.08 -14.46
CA THR A 34 10.14 9.53 -14.68
C THR A 34 9.26 10.01 -15.83
N GLU A 35 9.29 9.32 -16.97
CA GLU A 35 8.51 9.68 -18.15
C GLU A 35 7.02 9.45 -17.91
N THR A 36 6.69 8.35 -17.24
CA THR A 36 5.31 8.00 -16.92
C THR A 36 4.68 8.99 -15.94
N PHE A 37 5.41 9.40 -14.90
CA PHE A 37 4.91 10.43 -13.99
C PHE A 37 4.84 11.82 -14.65
N ALA A 38 5.68 12.12 -15.63
CA ALA A 38 5.54 13.33 -16.43
C ALA A 38 4.25 13.32 -17.28
N ASP A 39 3.84 12.16 -17.78
CA ASP A 39 2.54 11.99 -18.44
C ASP A 39 1.37 12.12 -17.45
N ILE A 40 1.45 11.47 -16.28
CA ILE A 40 0.43 11.57 -15.22
C ILE A 40 0.31 13.03 -14.72
N ALA A 41 1.40 13.78 -14.65
CA ALA A 41 1.38 15.20 -14.26
C ALA A 41 0.60 16.07 -15.25
N ARG A 42 0.66 15.75 -16.55
CA ARG A 42 -0.10 16.41 -17.62
C ARG A 42 -1.54 15.94 -17.68
N HIS A 43 -1.76 14.64 -17.54
CA HIS A 43 -3.08 13.98 -17.63
C HIS A 43 -3.42 13.22 -16.35
N PRO A 44 -3.74 13.94 -15.23
CA PRO A 44 -3.97 13.33 -13.93
C PRO A 44 -5.18 12.39 -13.95
N SER A 45 -4.94 11.12 -13.61
CA SER A 45 -5.96 10.07 -13.45
C SER A 45 -5.58 9.11 -12.33
N TRP A 46 -6.55 8.48 -11.71
CA TRP A 46 -6.33 7.63 -10.54
C TRP A 46 -7.27 6.41 -10.48
N ALA A 47 -8.45 6.50 -11.06
CA ALA A 47 -9.51 5.51 -10.87
C ALA A 47 -9.11 4.11 -11.36
N PHE A 48 -8.50 4.01 -12.54
CA PHE A 48 -8.14 2.73 -13.13
C PHE A 48 -7.19 1.91 -12.24
N ILE A 49 -6.12 2.53 -11.76
CA ILE A 49 -5.14 1.80 -10.92
C ILE A 49 -5.74 1.38 -9.58
N LEU A 50 -6.60 2.19 -8.97
CA LEU A 50 -7.28 1.81 -7.73
C LEU A 50 -8.23 0.62 -7.97
N ILE A 51 -8.98 0.61 -9.08
CA ILE A 51 -9.84 -0.53 -9.45
C ILE A 51 -9.01 -1.81 -9.63
N VAL A 52 -7.89 -1.73 -10.33
CA VAL A 52 -6.98 -2.88 -10.53
C VAL A 52 -6.45 -3.38 -9.19
N THR A 53 -6.00 -2.46 -8.33
CA THR A 53 -5.48 -2.81 -7.00
C THR A 53 -6.55 -3.45 -6.12
N ILE A 54 -7.77 -2.90 -6.11
CA ILE A 54 -8.91 -3.46 -5.40
C ILE A 54 -9.20 -4.89 -5.90
N ALA A 55 -9.29 -5.07 -7.22
CA ALA A 55 -9.60 -6.36 -7.82
C ALA A 55 -8.55 -7.43 -7.46
N LEU A 56 -7.26 -7.11 -7.59
CA LEU A 56 -6.17 -8.03 -7.26
C LEU A 56 -6.11 -8.34 -5.75
N SER A 57 -6.29 -7.34 -4.88
CA SER A 57 -6.31 -7.55 -3.43
C SER A 57 -7.51 -8.39 -3.00
N SER A 58 -8.70 -8.12 -3.56
CA SER A 58 -9.90 -8.94 -3.31
C SER A 58 -9.73 -10.38 -3.81
N ALA A 59 -9.12 -10.56 -4.99
CA ALA A 59 -8.83 -11.88 -5.54
C ALA A 59 -7.84 -12.66 -4.66
N SER A 60 -6.83 -11.99 -4.10
CA SER A 60 -5.88 -12.61 -3.16
C SER A 60 -6.58 -13.10 -1.89
N ILE A 61 -7.46 -12.28 -1.29
CA ILE A 61 -8.24 -12.65 -0.09
C ILE A 61 -9.21 -13.79 -0.42
N PHE A 62 -9.89 -13.72 -1.57
CA PHE A 62 -10.78 -14.78 -2.01
C PHE A 62 -10.05 -16.12 -2.19
N LEU A 63 -8.89 -16.07 -2.86
CA LEU A 63 -8.07 -17.27 -3.08
C LEU A 63 -7.60 -17.89 -1.76
N LEU A 64 -7.22 -17.07 -0.77
CA LEU A 64 -6.89 -17.52 0.56
C LEU A 64 -8.05 -18.29 1.21
N GLN A 65 -9.25 -17.69 1.22
CA GLN A 65 -10.43 -18.32 1.81
C GLN A 65 -10.80 -19.64 1.14
N PHE A 66 -10.56 -19.74 -0.17
CA PHE A 66 -10.86 -20.92 -0.95
C PHE A 66 -9.82 -22.03 -0.81
N ARG A 67 -8.52 -21.65 -0.74
CA ARG A 67 -7.41 -22.61 -0.75
C ARG A 67 -7.12 -23.23 0.61
N VAL A 68 -7.30 -22.49 1.71
CA VAL A 68 -6.96 -23.00 3.04
C VAL A 68 -8.05 -23.96 3.56
N PRO A 69 -7.70 -25.21 3.86
CA PRO A 69 -8.66 -26.17 4.40
C PRO A 69 -9.22 -25.70 5.75
N ASN A 70 -10.52 -25.90 5.95
CA ASN A 70 -11.21 -25.54 7.19
C ASN A 70 -10.95 -24.07 7.64
N PHE A 71 -10.79 -23.18 6.67
CA PHE A 71 -10.44 -21.78 6.91
C PHE A 71 -11.32 -21.13 7.99
N GLU A 72 -12.66 -21.30 7.92
CA GLU A 72 -13.59 -20.73 8.89
C GLU A 72 -13.34 -21.27 10.32
N ALA A 73 -13.06 -22.55 10.47
CA ALA A 73 -12.79 -23.16 11.76
C ALA A 73 -11.47 -22.66 12.35
N ARG A 74 -10.41 -22.60 11.54
CA ARG A 74 -9.09 -22.07 11.97
C ARG A 74 -9.17 -20.59 12.36
N TYR A 75 -9.96 -19.83 11.62
CA TYR A 75 -10.17 -18.42 11.93
C TYR A 75 -11.00 -18.20 13.21
N LYS A 76 -12.05 -19.01 13.44
CA LYS A 76 -12.81 -19.00 14.70
C LYS A 76 -11.92 -19.32 15.90
N GLU A 77 -11.05 -20.29 15.78
CA GLU A 77 -10.09 -20.64 16.83
C GLU A 77 -9.13 -19.49 17.14
N PHE A 78 -8.61 -18.84 16.10
CA PHE A 78 -7.76 -17.65 16.27
C PHE A 78 -8.48 -16.51 16.99
N ILE A 79 -9.74 -16.21 16.60
CA ILE A 79 -10.54 -15.19 17.29
C ILE A 79 -10.72 -15.56 18.77
N ARG A 80 -11.01 -16.83 19.06
CA ARG A 80 -11.18 -17.32 20.43
C ARG A 80 -9.92 -17.07 21.26
N GLN A 81 -8.77 -17.47 20.75
CA GLN A 81 -7.48 -17.26 21.42
C GLN A 81 -7.20 -15.79 21.66
N GLN A 82 -7.43 -14.93 20.70
CA GLN A 82 -7.26 -13.47 20.85
C GLN A 82 -8.17 -12.86 21.92
N ILE A 83 -9.42 -13.31 22.02
CA ILE A 83 -10.34 -12.85 23.05
C ILE A 83 -9.86 -13.32 24.42
N GLU A 84 -9.48 -14.59 24.56
CA GLU A 84 -9.00 -15.17 25.82
C GLU A 84 -7.72 -14.49 26.31
N GLU A 85 -6.73 -14.28 25.42
CA GLU A 85 -5.51 -13.54 25.75
C GLU A 85 -5.79 -12.09 26.18
N THR A 86 -6.73 -11.43 25.52
CA THR A 86 -7.10 -10.05 25.86
C THR A 86 -7.73 -9.99 27.24
N LEU A 87 -8.60 -10.94 27.57
CA LEU A 87 -9.24 -11.04 28.89
C LEU A 87 -8.19 -11.35 29.99
N GLU A 88 -7.27 -12.24 29.74
CA GLU A 88 -6.18 -12.55 30.67
C GLU A 88 -5.29 -11.33 30.95
N LYS A 89 -4.90 -10.60 29.93
CA LYS A 89 -4.11 -9.35 30.07
C LYS A 89 -4.85 -8.26 30.85
N GLN A 90 -6.18 -8.22 30.75
CA GLN A 90 -7.01 -7.27 31.48
C GLN A 90 -7.37 -7.74 32.90
N GLY A 91 -7.00 -8.97 33.29
CA GLY A 91 -7.43 -9.57 34.56
C GLY A 91 -8.94 -9.79 34.66
N ALA A 92 -9.65 -9.82 33.52
CA ALA A 92 -11.08 -9.98 33.45
C ALA A 92 -11.49 -11.46 33.57
N ALA A 93 -12.63 -11.72 34.24
CA ALA A 93 -13.16 -13.07 34.34
C ALA A 93 -13.55 -13.60 32.94
N LYS A 94 -13.26 -14.88 32.66
CA LYS A 94 -13.69 -15.52 31.42
C LYS A 94 -15.22 -15.55 31.37
N PRO A 95 -15.84 -15.08 30.28
CA PRO A 95 -17.29 -15.14 30.12
C PRO A 95 -17.76 -16.59 30.00
N PRO A 96 -19.05 -16.88 30.24
CA PRO A 96 -19.61 -18.20 29.96
C PRO A 96 -19.32 -18.63 28.52
N GLN A 97 -19.05 -19.93 28.29
CA GLN A 97 -18.68 -20.44 26.97
C GLN A 97 -19.69 -20.06 25.87
N GLU A 98 -21.00 -20.09 26.18
CA GLU A 98 -22.02 -19.66 25.22
C GLU A 98 -21.87 -18.18 24.78
N ALA A 99 -21.45 -17.29 25.68
CA ALA A 99 -21.24 -15.90 25.35
C ALA A 99 -19.99 -15.73 24.47
N LEU A 100 -18.92 -16.46 24.79
CA LEU A 100 -17.71 -16.51 24.00
C LEU A 100 -17.99 -17.04 22.59
N ASP A 101 -18.71 -18.15 22.49
CA ASP A 101 -19.07 -18.77 21.20
C ASP A 101 -19.91 -17.82 20.33
N ARG A 102 -20.89 -17.13 20.93
CA ARG A 102 -21.69 -16.11 20.22
C ARG A 102 -20.81 -14.97 19.70
N GLN A 103 -19.85 -14.50 20.51
CA GLN A 103 -18.93 -13.43 20.12
C GLN A 103 -18.01 -13.87 18.98
N VAL A 104 -17.45 -15.11 19.06
CA VAL A 104 -16.63 -15.71 18.00
C VAL A 104 -17.44 -15.88 16.72
N GLU A 105 -18.66 -16.40 16.79
CA GLU A 105 -19.52 -16.55 15.62
C GLU A 105 -19.89 -15.22 14.97
N MET A 106 -20.20 -14.21 15.78
CA MET A 106 -20.52 -12.88 15.27
C MET A 106 -19.33 -12.28 14.51
N GLN A 107 -18.13 -12.35 15.07
CA GLN A 107 -16.90 -11.86 14.39
C GLN A 107 -16.60 -12.70 13.14
N ALA A 108 -16.73 -14.02 13.20
CA ALA A 108 -16.49 -14.91 12.06
C ALA A 108 -17.47 -14.68 10.89
N ARG A 109 -18.71 -14.28 11.16
CA ARG A 109 -19.67 -13.91 10.09
C ARG A 109 -19.20 -12.72 9.26
N PHE A 110 -18.58 -11.73 9.88
CA PHE A 110 -18.04 -10.56 9.18
C PHE A 110 -16.87 -10.92 8.27
N PHE A 111 -16.17 -12.02 8.54
CA PHE A 111 -15.02 -12.43 7.75
C PHE A 111 -15.35 -12.76 6.29
N ARG A 112 -16.55 -13.22 5.99
CA ARG A 112 -17.01 -13.45 4.60
C ARG A 112 -16.97 -12.17 3.77
N PHE A 113 -17.12 -11.01 4.42
CA PHE A 113 -17.09 -9.70 3.78
C PHE A 113 -15.68 -9.13 3.64
N PHE A 114 -14.64 -9.79 4.18
CA PHE A 114 -13.25 -9.30 4.05
C PHE A 114 -12.79 -9.23 2.60
N VAL A 115 -13.36 -10.02 1.71
CA VAL A 115 -13.15 -9.90 0.26
C VAL A 115 -13.52 -8.49 -0.24
N LEU A 116 -14.47 -7.83 0.40
CA LEU A 116 -14.91 -6.47 0.06
C LEU A 116 -14.10 -5.38 0.79
N LEU A 117 -13.31 -5.74 1.80
CA LEU A 117 -12.53 -4.78 2.58
C LEU A 117 -11.62 -3.89 1.70
N PRO A 118 -10.93 -4.40 0.67
CA PRO A 118 -10.12 -3.59 -0.23
C PRO A 118 -10.90 -2.46 -0.93
N VAL A 119 -12.20 -2.64 -1.17
CA VAL A 119 -13.06 -1.62 -1.81
C VAL A 119 -13.13 -0.33 -0.99
N ALA A 120 -13.16 -0.46 0.34
CA ALA A 120 -13.20 0.69 1.24
C ALA A 120 -11.78 1.14 1.65
N VAL A 121 -10.92 0.20 2.05
CA VAL A 121 -9.61 0.51 2.64
C VAL A 121 -8.65 1.14 1.63
N ILE A 122 -8.56 0.60 0.41
CA ILE A 122 -7.60 1.10 -0.58
C ILE A 122 -7.85 2.58 -0.95
N PRO A 123 -9.08 3.02 -1.29
CA PRO A 123 -9.33 4.43 -1.54
C PRO A 123 -9.10 5.32 -0.31
N ILE A 124 -9.49 4.87 0.89
CA ILE A 124 -9.30 5.63 2.13
C ILE A 124 -7.80 5.83 2.39
N VAL A 125 -6.99 4.77 2.29
CA VAL A 125 -5.53 4.86 2.47
C VAL A 125 -4.90 5.77 1.42
N ALA A 126 -5.29 5.64 0.15
CA ALA A 126 -4.78 6.49 -0.92
C ALA A 126 -5.14 7.98 -0.70
N LEU A 127 -6.38 8.27 -0.27
CA LEU A 127 -6.82 9.63 0.07
C LEU A 127 -6.06 10.19 1.28
N PHE A 128 -5.88 9.39 2.34
CA PHE A 128 -5.14 9.78 3.53
C PHE A 128 -3.68 10.11 3.19
N LEU A 129 -2.99 9.21 2.49
CA LEU A 129 -1.61 9.44 2.06
C LEU A 129 -1.49 10.67 1.16
N ALA A 130 -2.41 10.84 0.21
CA ALA A 130 -2.43 12.03 -0.65
C ALA A 130 -2.64 13.31 0.16
N GLY A 131 -3.50 13.29 1.18
CA GLY A 131 -3.70 14.43 2.09
C GLY A 131 -2.43 14.79 2.85
N VAL A 132 -1.78 13.80 3.46
CA VAL A 132 -0.51 13.99 4.20
C VAL A 132 0.58 14.55 3.29
N PHE A 133 0.79 13.93 2.12
CA PHE A 133 1.79 14.42 1.18
C PHE A 133 1.44 15.78 0.59
N PHE A 134 0.17 16.04 0.30
CA PHE A 134 -0.26 17.35 -0.21
C PHE A 134 0.03 18.47 0.78
N LEU A 135 -0.25 18.28 2.07
CA LEU A 135 0.13 19.24 3.11
C LEU A 135 1.64 19.44 3.17
N GLY A 136 2.43 18.37 3.10
CA GLY A 136 3.89 18.47 3.03
C GLY A 136 4.39 19.23 1.79
N LEU A 137 3.76 19.01 0.64
CA LEU A 137 4.08 19.72 -0.60
C LEU A 137 3.73 21.21 -0.51
N LEU A 138 2.64 21.58 0.14
CA LEU A 138 2.27 22.98 0.40
C LEU A 138 3.30 23.67 1.31
N LEU A 139 3.81 22.99 2.34
CA LEU A 139 4.88 23.52 3.20
C LEU A 139 6.17 23.81 2.41
N LEU A 140 6.45 23.01 1.38
CA LEU A 140 7.57 23.26 0.45
C LEU A 140 7.24 24.27 -0.65
N GLN A 141 6.07 24.93 -0.56
CA GLN A 141 5.59 25.90 -1.57
C GLN A 141 5.55 25.30 -2.99
N ALA A 142 5.25 24.01 -3.10
CA ALA A 142 5.14 23.35 -4.38
C ALA A 142 3.89 23.84 -5.13
N GLU A 143 4.06 24.19 -6.41
CA GLU A 143 2.95 24.57 -7.29
C GLU A 143 2.28 23.31 -7.83
N THR A 144 1.34 22.77 -7.06
CA THR A 144 0.60 21.56 -7.41
C THR A 144 -0.86 21.63 -6.98
N THR A 145 -1.66 20.65 -7.40
CA THR A 145 -3.06 20.51 -7.01
C THR A 145 -3.27 19.19 -6.30
N PHE A 146 -4.29 19.09 -5.44
CA PHE A 146 -4.65 17.83 -4.80
C PHE A 146 -4.89 16.70 -5.81
N LYS A 147 -5.55 16.99 -6.95
CA LYS A 147 -5.78 16.01 -8.00
C LYS A 147 -4.47 15.41 -8.55
N LYS A 148 -3.45 16.22 -8.77
CA LYS A 148 -2.12 15.74 -9.22
C LYS A 148 -1.45 14.90 -8.15
N THR A 149 -1.44 15.39 -6.90
CA THR A 149 -0.89 14.66 -5.75
C THR A 149 -1.59 13.31 -5.56
N PHE A 150 -2.93 13.30 -5.59
CA PHE A 150 -3.72 12.07 -5.47
C PHE A 150 -3.44 11.10 -6.62
N SER A 151 -3.25 11.60 -7.85
CA SER A 151 -2.88 10.76 -8.99
C SER A 151 -1.51 10.12 -8.80
N VAL A 152 -0.49 10.87 -8.35
CA VAL A 152 0.84 10.32 -8.05
C VAL A 152 0.77 9.25 -6.98
N VAL A 153 0.09 9.54 -5.86
CA VAL A 153 -0.07 8.58 -4.76
C VAL A 153 -0.80 7.31 -5.23
N SER A 154 -1.92 7.48 -5.94
CA SER A 154 -2.71 6.34 -6.43
C SER A 154 -1.92 5.43 -7.36
N TRP A 155 -1.16 6.00 -8.29
CA TRP A 155 -0.34 5.22 -9.21
C TRP A 155 0.86 4.58 -8.52
N SER A 156 1.56 5.30 -7.63
CA SER A 156 2.69 4.74 -6.88
C SER A 156 2.24 3.61 -5.95
N TYR A 157 1.23 3.87 -5.11
CA TYR A 157 0.66 2.90 -4.18
C TYR A 157 -0.01 1.74 -4.90
N GLY A 158 -0.80 2.04 -5.95
CA GLY A 158 -1.55 1.03 -6.67
C GLY A 158 -0.66 0.05 -7.42
N VAL A 159 0.42 0.51 -8.08
CA VAL A 159 1.36 -0.39 -8.77
C VAL A 159 2.10 -1.28 -7.76
N THR A 160 2.65 -0.71 -6.68
CA THR A 160 3.39 -1.50 -5.68
C THR A 160 2.49 -2.51 -4.96
N SER A 161 1.28 -2.10 -4.57
CA SER A 161 0.29 -3.00 -3.93
C SER A 161 -0.22 -4.08 -4.89
N SER A 162 -0.41 -3.74 -6.18
CA SER A 162 -0.82 -4.72 -7.20
C SER A 162 0.23 -5.79 -7.43
N VAL A 163 1.51 -5.42 -7.46
CA VAL A 163 2.62 -6.39 -7.56
C VAL A 163 2.68 -7.26 -6.31
N GLY A 164 2.53 -6.67 -5.12
CA GLY A 164 2.44 -7.43 -3.86
C GLY A 164 1.28 -8.42 -3.85
N ALA A 165 0.09 -8.01 -4.30
CA ALA A 165 -1.09 -8.88 -4.40
C ALA A 165 -0.87 -10.02 -5.42
N LEU A 166 -0.25 -9.75 -6.57
CA LEU A 166 0.10 -10.78 -7.55
C LEU A 166 1.10 -11.79 -6.99
N LEU A 167 2.11 -11.35 -6.24
CA LEU A 167 3.03 -12.26 -5.54
C LEU A 167 2.29 -13.07 -4.48
N GLY A 168 1.38 -12.47 -3.72
CA GLY A 168 0.52 -13.17 -2.78
C GLY A 168 -0.33 -14.26 -3.47
N ILE A 169 -0.98 -13.94 -4.60
CA ILE A 169 -1.74 -14.89 -5.41
C ILE A 169 -0.84 -16.03 -5.89
N LEU A 170 0.36 -15.72 -6.37
CA LEU A 170 1.32 -16.72 -6.85
C LEU A 170 1.71 -17.68 -5.72
N VAL A 171 2.09 -17.16 -4.56
CA VAL A 171 2.45 -17.98 -3.38
C VAL A 171 1.27 -18.83 -2.93
N LEU A 172 0.08 -18.25 -2.80
CA LEU A 172 -1.14 -18.98 -2.46
C LEU A 172 -1.46 -20.09 -3.46
N SER A 173 -1.12 -19.92 -4.74
CA SER A 173 -1.38 -20.91 -5.78
C SER A 173 -0.39 -22.07 -5.78
N LEU A 174 0.86 -21.81 -5.40
CA LEU A 174 1.98 -22.76 -5.50
C LEU A 174 2.27 -23.50 -4.20
N ARG A 175 1.97 -22.88 -3.05
CA ARG A 175 2.31 -23.43 -1.75
C ARG A 175 1.25 -24.45 -1.30
N ASP A 176 1.71 -25.44 -0.53
CA ASP A 176 0.80 -26.40 0.11
C ASP A 176 -0.20 -25.67 1.01
N PRO A 177 -1.51 -25.84 0.82
CA PRO A 177 -2.53 -25.17 1.59
C PRO A 177 -2.49 -25.46 3.10
N GLU A 178 -1.99 -26.61 3.50
CA GLU A 178 -1.87 -26.97 4.93
C GLU A 178 -0.78 -26.15 5.66
N LEU A 179 0.22 -25.69 4.90
CA LEU A 179 1.30 -24.83 5.42
C LEU A 179 0.94 -23.35 5.43
N LEU A 180 -0.23 -22.98 4.92
CA LEU A 180 -0.69 -21.59 4.93
C LEU A 180 -1.37 -21.28 6.26
N ASP A 181 -0.80 -20.35 7.01
CA ASP A 181 -1.42 -19.80 8.20
C ASP A 181 -2.34 -18.62 7.82
N PRO A 182 -3.68 -18.78 7.89
CA PRO A 182 -4.61 -17.71 7.54
C PRO A 182 -4.57 -16.54 8.51
N THR A 183 -3.97 -16.71 9.68
CA THR A 183 -3.91 -15.71 10.75
C THR A 183 -2.67 -14.84 10.66
N ASN A 184 -1.65 -15.30 9.91
CA ASN A 184 -0.38 -14.60 9.72
C ASN A 184 -0.03 -14.48 8.22
N PRO A 185 -0.72 -13.61 7.45
CA PRO A 185 -0.46 -13.43 6.03
C PRO A 185 0.97 -12.92 5.74
N GLU A 186 1.60 -12.24 6.68
CA GLU A 186 2.99 -11.77 6.53
C GLU A 186 4.00 -12.93 6.44
N SER A 187 3.64 -14.13 6.92
CA SER A 187 4.48 -15.32 6.82
C SER A 187 4.53 -15.93 5.41
N TRP A 188 3.61 -15.56 4.53
CA TRP A 188 3.54 -16.17 3.18
C TRP A 188 4.54 -15.58 2.22
N VAL A 189 4.70 -14.26 2.27
CA VAL A 189 5.66 -13.53 1.44
C VAL A 189 6.54 -12.68 2.36
N VAL A 190 7.80 -13.06 2.48
CA VAL A 190 8.76 -12.37 3.35
C VAL A 190 9.22 -11.10 2.63
N THR A 191 8.59 -9.97 2.94
CA THR A 191 8.83 -8.67 2.29
C THR A 191 9.42 -7.62 3.19
N ASN A 192 9.33 -7.83 4.52
CA ASN A 192 9.82 -6.88 5.51
C ASN A 192 10.97 -7.47 6.34
N LEU A 193 11.77 -6.60 6.95
CA LEU A 193 12.95 -6.98 7.72
C LEU A 193 12.58 -7.84 8.94
N GLY A 194 11.44 -7.60 9.58
CA GLY A 194 10.98 -8.40 10.73
C GLY A 194 10.76 -9.86 10.34
N ALA A 195 10.06 -10.11 9.24
CA ALA A 195 9.82 -11.45 8.71
C ALA A 195 11.13 -12.12 8.23
N MET A 196 12.04 -11.37 7.60
CA MET A 196 13.36 -11.87 7.18
C MET A 196 14.23 -12.34 8.36
N LEU A 197 14.14 -11.66 9.49
CA LEU A 197 14.87 -12.01 10.72
C LEU A 197 14.13 -13.03 11.60
N GLY A 198 12.96 -13.51 11.16
CA GLY A 198 12.15 -14.46 11.94
C GLY A 198 11.61 -13.87 13.24
N LEU A 199 11.43 -12.55 13.30
CA LEU A 199 10.88 -11.88 14.49
C LEU A 199 9.37 -12.16 14.59
N SER A 200 8.91 -12.43 15.81
CA SER A 200 7.49 -12.59 16.10
C SER A 200 7.03 -11.62 17.19
N PRO A 201 5.77 -11.21 17.20
CA PRO A 201 5.25 -10.28 18.20
C PRO A 201 5.40 -10.81 19.63
N GLU A 202 5.29 -12.13 19.83
CA GLU A 202 5.31 -12.77 21.15
C GLU A 202 6.73 -12.87 21.74
N ARG A 203 7.77 -12.95 20.89
CA ARG A 203 9.15 -13.22 21.31
C ARG A 203 10.07 -12.03 21.17
N THR A 204 9.63 -10.97 20.50
CA THR A 204 10.44 -9.81 20.18
C THR A 204 9.93 -8.59 20.94
N HIS A 205 10.83 -7.73 21.42
CA HIS A 205 10.42 -6.47 22.03
C HIS A 205 9.51 -5.69 21.07
N PRO A 206 8.31 -5.23 21.50
CA PRO A 206 7.31 -4.65 20.62
C PRO A 206 7.82 -3.52 19.71
N ALA A 207 8.68 -2.64 20.26
CA ALA A 207 9.28 -1.56 19.47
C ALA A 207 10.18 -2.07 18.34
N LEU A 208 11.01 -3.11 18.61
CA LEU A 208 11.89 -3.70 17.61
C LEU A 208 11.07 -4.39 16.51
N PHE A 209 10.01 -5.11 16.89
CA PHE A 209 9.09 -5.72 15.95
C PHE A 209 8.42 -4.65 15.06
N ALA A 210 7.85 -3.59 15.67
CA ALA A 210 7.20 -2.50 14.95
C ALA A 210 8.14 -1.76 14.00
N PHE A 211 9.39 -1.53 14.41
CA PHE A 211 10.41 -0.92 13.55
C PHE A 211 10.77 -1.83 12.37
N SER A 212 11.10 -3.08 12.65
CA SER A 212 11.56 -4.04 11.62
C SER A 212 10.50 -4.35 10.58
N THR A 213 9.23 -4.46 10.97
CA THR A 213 8.11 -4.66 10.04
C THR A 213 7.78 -3.41 9.23
N SER A 214 8.25 -2.23 9.63
CA SER A 214 8.09 -0.99 8.84
C SER A 214 9.08 -0.90 7.67
N LEU A 215 10.17 -1.68 7.71
CA LEU A 215 11.16 -1.76 6.64
C LEU A 215 10.75 -2.85 5.65
N ASP A 216 9.79 -2.51 4.79
CA ASP A 216 9.20 -3.40 3.78
C ASP A 216 9.58 -2.97 2.37
N ILE A 217 9.90 -3.92 1.50
CA ILE A 217 10.41 -3.65 0.14
C ILE A 217 9.39 -2.89 -0.72
N PHE A 218 8.09 -3.21 -0.60
CA PHE A 218 7.04 -2.54 -1.35
C PHE A 218 6.80 -1.13 -0.83
N THR A 219 6.93 -0.92 0.49
CA THR A 219 6.88 0.40 1.11
C THR A 219 8.03 1.28 0.60
N ILE A 220 9.26 0.78 0.61
CA ILE A 220 10.41 1.54 0.09
C ILE A 220 10.24 1.83 -1.39
N TRP A 221 9.78 0.88 -2.19
CA TRP A 221 9.51 1.08 -3.61
C TRP A 221 8.42 2.15 -3.83
N PHE A 222 7.33 2.11 -3.07
CA PHE A 222 6.29 3.16 -3.08
C PHE A 222 6.88 4.54 -2.79
N LEU A 223 7.72 4.68 -1.75
CA LEU A 223 8.34 5.96 -1.39
C LEU A 223 9.25 6.50 -2.50
N ILE A 224 10.01 5.63 -3.17
CA ILE A 224 10.83 5.99 -4.32
C ILE A 224 9.96 6.48 -5.48
N LEU A 225 8.91 5.73 -5.84
CA LEU A 225 7.99 6.10 -6.91
C LEU A 225 7.26 7.41 -6.61
N ALA A 226 6.77 7.59 -5.39
CA ALA A 226 6.13 8.84 -4.95
C ALA A 226 7.11 10.02 -5.03
N SER A 227 8.38 9.83 -4.67
CA SER A 227 9.43 10.86 -4.77
C SER A 227 9.65 11.32 -6.22
N ILE A 228 9.72 10.38 -7.15
CA ILE A 228 9.83 10.65 -8.59
C ILE A 228 8.55 11.36 -9.08
N GLY A 229 7.38 10.86 -8.71
CA GLY A 229 6.09 11.40 -9.12
C GLY A 229 5.88 12.84 -8.62
N PHE A 230 6.23 13.16 -7.37
CA PHE A 230 6.10 14.52 -6.84
C PHE A 230 7.05 15.51 -7.51
N SER A 231 8.24 15.07 -7.92
CA SER A 231 9.12 15.93 -8.71
C SER A 231 8.55 16.27 -10.09
N ALA A 232 7.74 15.38 -10.67
CA ALA A 232 7.13 15.60 -11.97
C ALA A 232 5.93 16.58 -11.94
N ILE A 233 5.24 16.70 -10.79
CA ILE A 233 4.04 17.54 -10.68
C ILE A 233 4.33 18.99 -10.27
N SER A 234 5.58 19.34 -9.93
CA SER A 234 5.96 20.71 -9.57
C SER A 234 7.36 21.05 -10.05
N ARG A 235 7.48 22.15 -10.81
CA ARG A 235 8.78 22.66 -11.28
C ARG A 235 9.73 23.10 -10.16
N LYS A 236 9.20 23.40 -8.96
CA LYS A 236 9.99 23.81 -7.79
C LYS A 236 10.64 22.62 -7.06
N LEU A 237 10.24 21.39 -7.38
CA LEU A 237 10.71 20.19 -6.71
C LEU A 237 11.66 19.40 -7.60
N SER A 238 12.87 19.16 -7.09
CA SER A 238 13.75 18.13 -7.61
C SER A 238 13.39 16.76 -6.99
N VAL A 239 13.79 15.66 -7.61
CA VAL A 239 13.63 14.31 -7.05
C VAL A 239 14.21 14.23 -5.63
N ARG A 240 15.37 14.86 -5.39
CA ARG A 240 16.01 14.90 -4.05
C ARG A 240 15.13 15.60 -3.00
N LYS A 241 14.55 16.77 -3.33
CA LYS A 241 13.67 17.50 -2.39
C LYS A 241 12.40 16.69 -2.10
N SER A 242 11.80 16.09 -3.13
CA SER A 242 10.64 15.21 -2.98
C SER A 242 10.96 13.98 -2.14
N ALA A 243 12.11 13.35 -2.36
CA ALA A 243 12.54 12.20 -1.56
C ALA A 243 12.74 12.58 -0.09
N ILE A 244 13.40 13.71 0.20
CA ILE A 244 13.54 14.17 1.59
C ILE A 244 12.17 14.33 2.26
N LEU A 245 11.20 14.95 1.60
CA LEU A 245 9.85 15.11 2.13
C LEU A 245 9.19 13.75 2.39
N VAL A 246 9.19 12.88 1.39
CA VAL A 246 8.49 11.57 1.43
C VAL A 246 9.08 10.67 2.52
N PHE A 247 10.40 10.54 2.56
CA PHE A 247 11.09 9.72 3.56
C PHE A 247 11.05 10.33 4.97
N ALA A 248 11.04 11.66 5.10
CA ALA A 248 10.89 12.32 6.39
C ALA A 248 9.49 12.07 6.98
N LEU A 249 8.41 12.22 6.20
CA LEU A 249 7.05 11.93 6.65
C LEU A 249 6.87 10.45 7.01
N TRP A 250 7.42 9.54 6.20
CA TRP A 250 7.45 8.12 6.53
C TRP A 250 8.26 7.85 7.79
N GLY A 251 9.43 8.47 7.96
CA GLY A 251 10.24 8.34 9.17
C GLY A 251 9.50 8.78 10.44
N VAL A 252 8.78 9.91 10.37
CA VAL A 252 7.92 10.37 11.49
C VAL A 252 6.85 9.31 11.81
N TRP A 253 6.22 8.73 10.80
CA TRP A 253 5.26 7.63 10.99
C TRP A 253 5.91 6.40 11.66
N VAL A 254 7.10 5.96 11.20
CA VAL A 254 7.82 4.82 11.77
C VAL A 254 8.19 5.08 13.23
N VAL A 255 8.71 6.27 13.54
CA VAL A 255 9.03 6.66 14.93
C VAL A 255 7.77 6.67 15.79
N GLY A 256 6.68 7.26 15.32
CA GLY A 256 5.39 7.28 16.03
C GLY A 256 4.85 5.88 16.29
N LYS A 257 4.83 5.01 15.26
CA LYS A 257 4.43 3.60 15.38
C LYS A 257 5.31 2.86 16.40
N THR A 258 6.62 2.98 16.28
CA THR A 258 7.58 2.32 17.18
C THR A 258 7.40 2.77 18.63
N ALA A 259 7.23 4.07 18.86
CA ALA A 259 6.95 4.63 20.18
C ALA A 259 5.63 4.11 20.75
N TRP A 260 4.57 4.10 19.94
CA TRP A 260 3.29 3.55 20.36
C TRP A 260 3.40 2.09 20.84
N TYR A 261 4.07 1.23 20.06
CA TYR A 261 4.30 -0.16 20.44
C TYR A 261 5.16 -0.30 21.69
N ALA A 262 6.14 0.58 21.87
CA ALA A 262 6.99 0.59 23.07
C ALA A 262 6.24 0.94 24.36
N PHE A 263 5.23 1.83 24.29
CA PHE A 263 4.54 2.33 25.48
C PHE A 263 3.21 1.64 25.76
N VAL A 264 2.48 1.21 24.73
CA VAL A 264 1.11 0.70 24.86
C VAL A 264 1.05 -0.83 24.87
N MET A 265 1.99 -1.52 24.21
CA MET A 265 2.01 -2.98 24.08
C MET A 265 3.09 -3.65 24.96
N ARG A 266 3.45 -3.01 26.06
CA ARG A 266 4.35 -3.59 27.08
C ARG A 266 3.67 -4.69 27.87
#